data_b18d9fad0c8bbf60ff2c6b217e086618
#
_entry.id   b18d9fad0c8bbf60ff2c6b217e086618
#
_cell.length_a   1.000
_cell.length_b   1.000
_cell.length_c   1.000
_cell.angle_alpha   90.00
_cell.angle_beta   90.00
_cell.angle_gamma   90.00
#
_symmetry.space_group_name_H-M   'P 1'
#
loop_
_entity.id
_entity.type
_entity.pdbx_description
1 polymer ?
#
loop_
_entity_poly.entity_id
_entity_poly.type
_entity_poly.pdbx_seq_one_letter_code
_entity_poly.pdbx_strand_id
1 'polypeptide(L)'
;MRITLSDHFTYQKLLRFTMPSIVMMIVTSVYSIVDGFFVSNCVGKNAFAALNLIFPVLMALSAFGFMVGTGGSALIAKTLGEGKTKEANGIFSMLVAILAVGGAVLAAVFFVFIRPISYAVGATELTIDDCVLYGRILLVSLPLFMLQNSFQSFLATAEKPGFGLKVTVFAGLTNVVLDFLLVYVLPFGLAGAALATVLSQAVGAAIPLAYFLRENDTPLRLGRPCFDLRALWRACCNGSSEMVSNLSGSLVGILYNVQLMAIAQEDGVSAYGVLMYVDFIFKAFFFGYSIAVTPVVGYHYGAQNHAELKSLLRKSLIITVLVSLVMTGASVTLAGPIADLFVGYDAALHDMTVNALRIYSVSFLVFGFNIFGSAFFTGLNDGTDSALISFLRTLVFQVAAILLLPRWLDINGIWLAVTAAESLTLLVTVSLLAAKRRKYHY
;
A
#
# COMPACT_ATOMS: atom_id res chain seq x y z
N MET A 1 16.50 -23.80 3.49
CA MET A 1 16.67 -23.41 4.90
C MET A 1 15.56 -22.41 5.22
N ARG A 2 14.73 -22.68 6.21
CA ARG A 2 13.66 -21.78 6.65
C ARG A 2 14.31 -20.61 7.38
N ILE A 3 13.92 -19.39 7.08
CA ILE A 3 14.35 -18.19 7.80
C ILE A 3 13.26 -17.87 8.83
N THR A 4 13.64 -17.74 10.10
CA THR A 4 12.76 -17.42 11.22
C THR A 4 12.96 -15.97 11.67
N LEU A 5 11.95 -15.40 12.36
CA LEU A 5 12.06 -14.03 12.89
C LEU A 5 13.17 -13.90 13.92
N SER A 6 13.52 -15.00 14.61
CA SER A 6 14.58 -15.05 15.65
C SER A 6 15.98 -15.12 15.08
N ASP A 7 16.17 -15.31 13.78
CA ASP A 7 17.47 -15.47 13.15
C ASP A 7 18.30 -14.19 13.23
N HIS A 8 19.64 -14.36 13.22
CA HIS A 8 20.53 -13.25 12.87
C HIS A 8 20.43 -12.96 11.37
N PHE A 9 20.07 -11.73 10.99
CA PHE A 9 19.89 -11.31 9.62
C PHE A 9 21.17 -10.75 9.00
N THR A 10 21.84 -11.55 8.16
CA THR A 10 22.84 -11.05 7.21
C THR A 10 22.14 -10.32 6.06
N TYR A 11 22.85 -9.52 5.24
CA TYR A 11 22.27 -8.89 4.04
C TYR A 11 21.56 -9.90 3.14
N GLN A 12 22.19 -11.05 2.89
CA GLN A 12 21.62 -12.10 2.04
C GLN A 12 20.33 -12.69 2.64
N LYS A 13 20.33 -12.98 3.94
CA LYS A 13 19.12 -13.49 4.62
C LYS A 13 17.98 -12.45 4.61
N LEU A 14 18.32 -11.19 4.88
CA LEU A 14 17.34 -10.10 4.90
C LEU A 14 16.69 -9.92 3.52
N LEU A 15 17.48 -9.82 2.46
CA LEU A 15 16.97 -9.74 1.10
C LEU A 15 16.18 -10.98 0.71
N ARG A 16 16.65 -12.20 1.04
CA ARG A 16 15.93 -13.44 0.75
C ARG A 16 14.58 -13.52 1.47
N PHE A 17 14.47 -12.97 2.68
CA PHE A 17 13.23 -12.92 3.44
C PHE A 17 12.26 -11.86 2.91
N THR A 18 12.78 -10.68 2.51
CA THR A 18 11.94 -9.55 2.06
C THR A 18 11.56 -9.63 0.59
N MET A 19 12.38 -10.28 -0.26
CA MET A 19 12.14 -10.39 -1.71
C MET A 19 10.73 -10.89 -2.08
N PRO A 20 10.18 -11.94 -1.45
CA PRO A 20 8.82 -12.39 -1.77
C PRO A 20 7.77 -11.30 -1.54
N SER A 21 7.88 -10.51 -0.47
CA SER A 21 6.96 -9.41 -0.19
C SER A 21 7.14 -8.24 -1.17
N ILE A 22 8.36 -7.96 -1.60
CA ILE A 22 8.64 -6.96 -2.64
C ILE A 22 7.98 -7.37 -3.96
N VAL A 23 8.23 -8.60 -4.40
CA VAL A 23 7.63 -9.13 -5.64
C VAL A 23 6.10 -9.18 -5.53
N MET A 24 5.57 -9.53 -4.36
CA MET A 24 4.13 -9.51 -4.08
C MET A 24 3.52 -8.13 -4.32
N MET A 25 4.15 -7.06 -3.83
CA MET A 25 3.66 -5.69 -4.03
C MET A 25 3.77 -5.24 -5.49
N ILE A 26 4.84 -5.62 -6.19
CA ILE A 26 4.98 -5.33 -7.63
C ILE A 26 3.88 -6.06 -8.43
N VAL A 27 3.63 -7.34 -8.16
CA VAL A 27 2.57 -8.11 -8.80
C VAL A 27 1.19 -7.48 -8.54
N THR A 28 0.93 -7.03 -7.30
CA THR A 28 -0.30 -6.33 -6.95
C THR A 28 -0.48 -5.05 -7.78
N SER A 29 0.58 -4.28 -7.95
CA SER A 29 0.54 -3.07 -8.78
C SER A 29 0.26 -3.38 -10.25
N VAL A 30 0.89 -4.42 -10.79
CA VAL A 30 0.72 -4.83 -12.19
C VAL A 30 -0.70 -5.31 -12.48
N TYR A 31 -1.27 -6.20 -11.67
CA TYR A 31 -2.63 -6.67 -11.95
C TYR A 31 -3.68 -5.58 -11.80
N SER A 32 -3.49 -4.60 -10.90
CA SER A 32 -4.40 -3.46 -10.79
C SER A 32 -4.41 -2.59 -12.05
N ILE A 33 -3.26 -2.47 -12.72
CA ILE A 33 -3.15 -1.79 -14.02
C ILE A 33 -3.90 -2.57 -15.11
N VAL A 34 -3.77 -3.90 -15.10
CA VAL A 34 -4.44 -4.78 -16.08
C VAL A 34 -5.95 -4.75 -15.92
N ASP A 35 -6.48 -4.77 -14.70
CA ASP A 35 -7.91 -4.63 -14.41
C ASP A 35 -8.47 -3.31 -15.00
N GLY A 36 -7.80 -2.19 -14.72
CA GLY A 36 -8.16 -0.90 -15.31
C GLY A 36 -8.14 -0.88 -16.84
N PHE A 37 -7.19 -1.59 -17.46
CA PHE A 37 -7.11 -1.74 -18.91
C PHE A 37 -8.33 -2.49 -19.49
N PHE A 38 -8.77 -3.59 -18.88
CA PHE A 38 -9.97 -4.32 -19.32
C PHE A 38 -11.23 -3.46 -19.23
N VAL A 39 -11.43 -2.77 -18.11
CA VAL A 39 -12.60 -1.90 -17.93
C VAL A 39 -12.60 -0.76 -18.96
N SER A 40 -11.47 -0.07 -19.12
CA SER A 40 -11.36 1.05 -20.06
C SER A 40 -11.63 0.65 -21.52
N ASN A 41 -11.06 -0.46 -21.98
CA ASN A 41 -11.09 -0.85 -23.40
C ASN A 41 -12.29 -1.72 -23.78
N CYS A 42 -12.85 -2.50 -22.83
CA CYS A 42 -13.89 -3.48 -23.15
C CYS A 42 -15.28 -3.06 -22.67
N VAL A 43 -15.39 -2.22 -21.61
CA VAL A 43 -16.68 -1.81 -21.06
C VAL A 43 -17.07 -0.42 -21.55
N GLY A 44 -16.13 0.52 -21.55
CA GLY A 44 -16.33 1.84 -22.11
C GLY A 44 -16.09 3.00 -21.14
N LYS A 45 -16.15 4.21 -21.67
CA LYS A 45 -15.73 5.46 -21.00
C LYS A 45 -16.51 5.74 -19.70
N ASN A 46 -17.83 5.56 -19.70
CA ASN A 46 -18.67 5.88 -18.53
C ASN A 46 -18.43 4.90 -17.40
N ALA A 47 -18.29 3.61 -17.70
CA ALA A 47 -17.96 2.59 -16.73
C ALA A 47 -16.56 2.80 -16.09
N PHE A 48 -15.58 3.18 -16.91
CA PHE A 48 -14.24 3.52 -16.41
C PHE A 48 -14.25 4.77 -15.55
N ALA A 49 -15.04 5.79 -15.88
CA ALA A 49 -15.25 6.97 -15.06
C ALA A 49 -15.90 6.61 -13.71
N ALA A 50 -16.94 5.76 -13.73
CA ALA A 50 -17.61 5.29 -12.52
C ALA A 50 -16.66 4.50 -11.59
N LEU A 51 -15.82 3.61 -12.15
CA LEU A 51 -14.78 2.90 -11.41
C LEU A 51 -13.84 3.90 -10.70
N ASN A 52 -13.31 4.88 -11.42
CA ASN A 52 -12.38 5.87 -10.86
C ASN A 52 -13.00 6.76 -9.78
N LEU A 53 -14.32 7.01 -9.85
CA LEU A 53 -15.04 7.78 -8.82
C LEU A 53 -15.24 6.99 -7.53
N ILE A 54 -15.62 5.70 -7.64
CA ILE A 54 -15.97 4.90 -6.47
C ILE A 54 -14.76 4.22 -5.82
N PHE A 55 -13.70 3.95 -6.58
CA PHE A 55 -12.50 3.25 -6.11
C PHE A 55 -11.82 3.93 -4.90
N PRO A 56 -11.64 5.27 -4.86
CA PRO A 56 -11.11 5.94 -3.68
C PRO A 56 -11.94 5.73 -2.41
N VAL A 57 -13.26 5.63 -2.54
CA VAL A 57 -14.15 5.36 -1.39
C VAL A 57 -13.90 3.94 -0.85
N LEU A 58 -13.81 2.96 -1.75
CA LEU A 58 -13.52 1.57 -1.37
C LEU A 58 -12.13 1.43 -0.76
N MET A 59 -11.13 2.14 -1.30
CA MET A 59 -9.79 2.20 -0.73
C MET A 59 -9.77 2.83 0.66
N ALA A 60 -10.52 3.90 0.89
CA ALA A 60 -10.65 4.53 2.20
C ALA A 60 -11.25 3.55 3.23
N LEU A 61 -12.26 2.78 2.84
CA LEU A 61 -12.85 1.76 3.72
C LEU A 61 -11.88 0.61 3.99
N SER A 62 -11.14 0.17 2.98
CA SER A 62 -10.15 -0.91 3.13
C SER A 62 -8.90 -0.47 3.91
N ALA A 63 -8.65 0.83 4.05
CA ALA A 63 -7.53 1.36 4.82
C ALA A 63 -7.52 0.87 6.28
N PHE A 64 -8.69 0.56 6.83
CA PHE A 64 -8.81 -0.11 8.13
C PHE A 64 -8.15 -1.49 8.13
N GLY A 65 -8.27 -2.25 7.04
CA GLY A 65 -7.57 -3.53 6.87
C GLY A 65 -6.05 -3.38 6.85
N PHE A 66 -5.52 -2.39 6.13
CA PHE A 66 -4.09 -2.08 6.14
C PHE A 66 -3.61 -1.66 7.53
N MET A 67 -4.36 -0.80 8.21
CA MET A 67 -4.06 -0.36 9.58
C MET A 67 -3.95 -1.54 10.54
N VAL A 68 -4.95 -2.39 10.60
CA VAL A 68 -4.98 -3.56 11.49
C VAL A 68 -3.94 -4.61 11.07
N GLY A 69 -3.75 -4.81 9.76
CA GLY A 69 -2.76 -5.74 9.23
C GLY A 69 -1.33 -5.39 9.63
N THR A 70 -0.89 -4.17 9.33
CA THR A 70 0.49 -3.73 9.58
C THR A 70 0.74 -3.52 11.08
N GLY A 71 -0.15 -2.79 11.77
CA GLY A 71 0.02 -2.54 13.20
C GLY A 71 -0.17 -3.79 14.05
N GLY A 72 -1.09 -4.68 13.66
CA GLY A 72 -1.29 -5.98 14.29
C GLY A 72 -0.10 -6.91 14.08
N SER A 73 0.48 -6.93 12.87
CA SER A 73 1.68 -7.69 12.54
C SER A 73 2.85 -7.34 13.47
N ALA A 74 3.10 -6.05 13.67
CA ALA A 74 4.16 -5.58 14.56
C ALA A 74 3.89 -5.94 16.03
N LEU A 75 2.64 -5.78 16.51
CA LEU A 75 2.25 -6.13 17.87
C LEU A 75 2.38 -7.64 18.13
N ILE A 76 1.90 -8.47 17.20
CA ILE A 76 1.99 -9.93 17.26
C ILE A 76 3.46 -10.36 17.27
N ALA A 77 4.29 -9.81 16.37
CA ALA A 77 5.71 -10.14 16.29
C ALA A 77 6.45 -9.78 17.58
N LYS A 78 6.15 -8.62 18.17
CA LYS A 78 6.68 -8.23 19.49
C LYS A 78 6.28 -9.24 20.57
N THR A 79 5.00 -9.62 20.63
CA THR A 79 4.49 -10.57 21.61
C THR A 79 5.12 -11.96 21.46
N LEU A 80 5.40 -12.38 20.20
CA LEU A 80 6.18 -13.59 19.92
C LEU A 80 7.62 -13.46 20.41
N GLY A 81 8.26 -12.30 20.22
CA GLY A 81 9.61 -12.02 20.72
C GLY A 81 9.70 -12.05 22.24
N GLU A 82 8.64 -11.67 22.96
CA GLU A 82 8.49 -11.80 24.40
C GLU A 82 8.29 -13.26 24.87
N GLY A 83 8.21 -14.23 23.94
CA GLY A 83 7.96 -15.64 24.24
C GLY A 83 6.49 -16.01 24.53
N LYS A 84 5.56 -15.07 24.36
CA LYS A 84 4.12 -15.22 24.68
C LYS A 84 3.32 -15.73 23.49
N THR A 85 3.63 -16.90 22.97
CA THR A 85 3.00 -17.44 21.74
C THR A 85 1.47 -17.60 21.86
N LYS A 86 0.95 -17.99 23.02
CA LYS A 86 -0.51 -18.13 23.22
C LYS A 86 -1.24 -16.80 23.14
N GLU A 87 -0.69 -15.76 23.73
CA GLU A 87 -1.21 -14.39 23.68
C GLU A 87 -1.15 -13.83 22.25
N ALA A 88 -0.04 -14.04 21.55
CA ALA A 88 0.13 -13.65 20.16
C ALA A 88 -0.94 -14.28 19.25
N ASN A 89 -1.23 -15.57 19.41
CA ASN A 89 -2.29 -16.27 18.66
C ASN A 89 -3.70 -15.79 19.03
N GLY A 90 -3.93 -15.43 20.30
CA GLY A 90 -5.19 -14.82 20.75
C GLY A 90 -5.43 -13.46 20.11
N ILE A 91 -4.40 -12.60 20.07
CA ILE A 91 -4.44 -11.30 19.40
C ILE A 91 -4.65 -11.49 17.89
N PHE A 92 -3.90 -12.37 17.24
CA PHE A 92 -4.05 -12.69 15.82
C PHE A 92 -5.48 -13.09 15.48
N SER A 93 -6.06 -14.03 16.25
CA SER A 93 -7.43 -14.52 16.05
C SER A 93 -8.46 -13.40 16.25
N MET A 94 -8.26 -12.53 17.24
CA MET A 94 -9.11 -11.38 17.49
C MET A 94 -9.07 -10.40 16.31
N LEU A 95 -7.88 -10.05 15.81
CA LEU A 95 -7.75 -9.11 14.70
C LEU A 95 -8.40 -9.64 13.42
N VAL A 96 -8.22 -10.92 13.10
CA VAL A 96 -8.88 -11.56 11.95
C VAL A 96 -10.40 -11.53 12.11
N ALA A 97 -10.95 -11.85 13.31
CA ALA A 97 -12.37 -11.78 13.58
C ALA A 97 -12.93 -10.34 13.44
N ILE A 98 -12.22 -9.34 13.97
CA ILE A 98 -12.61 -7.93 13.86
C ILE A 98 -12.61 -7.47 12.40
N LEU A 99 -11.64 -7.87 11.59
CA LEU A 99 -11.61 -7.53 10.18
C LEU A 99 -12.79 -8.18 9.42
N ALA A 100 -13.10 -9.42 9.70
CA ALA A 100 -14.23 -10.11 9.07
C ALA A 100 -15.57 -9.47 9.47
N VAL A 101 -15.82 -9.32 10.78
CA VAL A 101 -17.10 -8.79 11.29
C VAL A 101 -17.19 -7.26 11.05
N GLY A 102 -16.13 -6.51 11.36
CA GLY A 102 -16.09 -5.05 11.14
C GLY A 102 -16.20 -4.69 9.66
N GLY A 103 -15.52 -5.45 8.79
CA GLY A 103 -15.66 -5.31 7.33
C GLY A 103 -17.10 -5.58 6.86
N ALA A 104 -17.76 -6.61 7.39
CA ALA A 104 -19.16 -6.92 7.08
C ALA A 104 -20.12 -5.81 7.55
N VAL A 105 -19.89 -5.28 8.75
CA VAL A 105 -20.70 -4.15 9.27
C VAL A 105 -20.50 -2.90 8.41
N LEU A 106 -19.26 -2.55 8.10
CA LEU A 106 -18.97 -1.42 7.22
C LEU A 106 -19.59 -1.63 5.84
N ALA A 107 -19.45 -2.83 5.27
CA ALA A 107 -20.08 -3.17 4.00
C ALA A 107 -21.59 -2.97 4.02
N ALA A 108 -22.28 -3.46 5.06
CA ALA A 108 -23.72 -3.31 5.19
C ALA A 108 -24.16 -1.84 5.30
N VAL A 109 -23.45 -1.03 6.11
CA VAL A 109 -23.73 0.40 6.26
C VAL A 109 -23.54 1.13 4.92
N PHE A 110 -22.38 0.96 4.30
CA PHE A 110 -22.06 1.66 3.05
C PHE A 110 -22.84 1.16 1.85
N PHE A 111 -23.31 -0.08 1.87
CA PHE A 111 -24.22 -0.63 0.84
C PHE A 111 -25.53 0.15 0.76
N VAL A 112 -26.06 0.59 1.89
CA VAL A 112 -27.28 1.41 1.94
C VAL A 112 -26.98 2.83 1.44
N PHE A 113 -25.84 3.39 1.85
CA PHE A 113 -25.50 4.80 1.57
C PHE A 113 -24.67 4.99 0.27
N ILE A 114 -24.42 3.95 -0.53
CA ILE A 114 -23.53 4.04 -1.68
C ILE A 114 -24.02 5.08 -2.71
N ARG A 115 -25.34 5.21 -2.93
CA ARG A 115 -25.89 6.16 -3.90
C ARG A 115 -25.62 7.63 -3.52
N PRO A 116 -25.98 8.11 -2.31
CA PRO A 116 -25.64 9.47 -1.89
C PRO A 116 -24.12 9.71 -1.82
N ILE A 117 -23.33 8.69 -1.46
CA ILE A 117 -21.87 8.80 -1.46
C ILE A 117 -21.35 8.97 -2.90
N SER A 118 -21.88 8.23 -3.87
CA SER A 118 -21.49 8.37 -5.28
C SER A 118 -21.77 9.79 -5.81
N TYR A 119 -22.88 10.37 -5.48
CA TYR A 119 -23.15 11.79 -5.82
C TYR A 119 -22.16 12.74 -5.11
N ALA A 120 -21.85 12.50 -3.84
CA ALA A 120 -20.91 13.33 -3.09
C ALA A 120 -19.50 13.31 -3.67
N VAL A 121 -19.06 12.19 -4.28
CA VAL A 121 -17.75 12.08 -4.95
C VAL A 121 -17.77 12.52 -6.41
N GLY A 122 -18.91 13.02 -6.91
CA GLY A 122 -19.01 13.64 -8.25
C GLY A 122 -19.67 12.78 -9.33
N ALA A 123 -20.40 11.72 -8.97
CA ALA A 123 -21.17 10.97 -9.97
C ALA A 123 -22.28 11.83 -10.58
N THR A 124 -22.42 11.72 -11.89
CA THR A 124 -23.49 12.39 -12.68
C THR A 124 -24.61 11.40 -12.98
N GLU A 125 -25.74 11.89 -13.53
CA GLU A 125 -26.84 11.02 -13.97
C GLU A 125 -26.39 9.94 -14.98
N LEU A 126 -25.30 10.16 -15.71
CA LEU A 126 -24.73 9.21 -16.66
C LEU A 126 -23.88 8.10 -16.01
N THR A 127 -23.36 8.34 -14.82
CA THR A 127 -22.40 7.43 -14.15
C THR A 127 -22.93 6.87 -12.84
N ILE A 128 -24.03 7.40 -12.30
CA ILE A 128 -24.53 7.04 -10.97
C ILE A 128 -24.91 5.56 -10.86
N ASP A 129 -25.57 5.00 -11.85
CA ASP A 129 -26.02 3.62 -11.81
C ASP A 129 -24.85 2.65 -11.92
N ASP A 130 -23.82 2.98 -12.71
CA ASP A 130 -22.57 2.24 -12.79
C ASP A 130 -21.78 2.33 -11.46
N CYS A 131 -21.71 3.52 -10.85
CA CYS A 131 -21.09 3.71 -9.53
C CYS A 131 -21.77 2.85 -8.44
N VAL A 132 -23.10 2.84 -8.42
CA VAL A 132 -23.89 2.08 -7.45
C VAL A 132 -23.75 0.58 -7.68
N LEU A 133 -23.82 0.13 -8.94
CA LEU A 133 -23.66 -1.28 -9.31
C LEU A 133 -22.27 -1.80 -8.89
N TYR A 134 -21.22 -1.14 -9.38
CA TYR A 134 -19.83 -1.52 -9.10
C TYR A 134 -19.52 -1.44 -7.60
N GLY A 135 -19.92 -0.34 -6.96
CA GLY A 135 -19.71 -0.12 -5.52
C GLY A 135 -20.41 -1.17 -4.67
N ARG A 136 -21.66 -1.55 -4.97
CA ARG A 136 -22.40 -2.58 -4.23
C ARG A 136 -21.74 -3.96 -4.34
N ILE A 137 -21.33 -4.35 -5.54
CA ILE A 137 -20.66 -5.64 -5.74
C ILE A 137 -19.36 -5.70 -4.93
N LEU A 138 -18.54 -4.65 -4.97
CA LEU A 138 -17.28 -4.62 -4.22
C LEU A 138 -17.47 -4.44 -2.71
N LEU A 139 -18.52 -3.77 -2.26
CA LEU A 139 -18.83 -3.69 -0.82
C LEU A 139 -19.14 -5.06 -0.22
N VAL A 140 -19.79 -5.97 -0.95
CA VAL A 140 -20.02 -7.34 -0.48
C VAL A 140 -18.71 -8.06 -0.19
N SER A 141 -17.65 -7.78 -0.96
CA SER A 141 -16.32 -8.37 -0.74
C SER A 141 -15.42 -7.56 0.18
N LEU A 142 -15.86 -6.43 0.72
CA LEU A 142 -15.03 -5.58 1.59
C LEU A 142 -14.36 -6.34 2.75
N PRO A 143 -15.03 -7.26 3.48
CA PRO A 143 -14.38 -8.08 4.51
C PRO A 143 -13.24 -8.94 3.93
N LEU A 144 -13.43 -9.51 2.75
CA LEU A 144 -12.43 -10.33 2.08
C LEU A 144 -11.23 -9.48 1.64
N PHE A 145 -11.49 -8.28 1.13
CA PHE A 145 -10.43 -7.34 0.74
C PHE A 145 -9.60 -6.88 1.95
N MET A 146 -10.24 -6.55 3.06
CA MET A 146 -9.55 -6.21 4.31
C MET A 146 -8.69 -7.39 4.81
N LEU A 147 -9.23 -8.61 4.79
CA LEU A 147 -8.50 -9.82 5.19
C LEU A 147 -7.33 -10.10 4.24
N GLN A 148 -7.52 -10.01 2.93
CA GLN A 148 -6.45 -10.22 1.94
C GLN A 148 -5.26 -9.28 2.20
N ASN A 149 -5.52 -7.98 2.39
CA ASN A 149 -4.48 -7.00 2.67
C ASN A 149 -3.76 -7.28 3.99
N SER A 150 -4.51 -7.62 5.05
CA SER A 150 -3.93 -7.92 6.35
C SER A 150 -3.11 -9.21 6.35
N PHE A 151 -3.54 -10.23 5.60
CA PHE A 151 -2.81 -11.49 5.48
C PHE A 151 -1.45 -11.32 4.80
N GLN A 152 -1.25 -10.32 3.96
CA GLN A 152 0.09 -10.01 3.42
C GLN A 152 1.10 -9.74 4.55
N SER A 153 0.71 -8.93 5.55
CA SER A 153 1.54 -8.64 6.73
C SER A 153 1.61 -9.82 7.70
N PHE A 154 0.50 -10.50 7.94
CA PHE A 154 0.46 -11.65 8.86
C PHE A 154 1.25 -12.85 8.35
N LEU A 155 1.31 -13.09 7.03
CA LEU A 155 2.14 -14.15 6.45
C LEU A 155 3.64 -13.85 6.58
N ALA A 156 4.03 -12.58 6.55
CA ALA A 156 5.41 -12.19 6.87
C ALA A 156 5.72 -12.47 8.36
N THR A 157 4.80 -12.14 9.28
CA THR A 157 4.90 -12.44 10.70
C THR A 157 4.90 -13.95 10.98
N ALA A 158 4.19 -14.73 10.18
CA ALA A 158 4.17 -16.19 10.24
C ALA A 158 5.40 -16.84 9.60
N GLU A 159 6.43 -16.08 9.23
CA GLU A 159 7.66 -16.57 8.58
C GLU A 159 7.43 -17.23 7.22
N LYS A 160 6.33 -16.88 6.53
CA LYS A 160 5.92 -17.44 5.24
C LYS A 160 5.67 -16.37 4.15
N PRO A 161 6.57 -15.37 3.97
CA PRO A 161 6.37 -14.35 2.93
C PRO A 161 6.29 -14.95 1.53
N GLY A 162 7.02 -16.06 1.26
CA GLY A 162 6.94 -16.78 -0.01
C GLY A 162 5.58 -17.45 -0.27
N PHE A 163 4.86 -17.85 0.77
CA PHE A 163 3.48 -18.32 0.64
C PHE A 163 2.54 -17.15 0.34
N GLY A 164 2.74 -15.99 0.98
CA GLY A 164 2.04 -14.75 0.65
C GLY A 164 2.16 -14.37 -0.82
N LEU A 165 3.37 -14.42 -1.37
CA LEU A 165 3.60 -14.19 -2.80
C LEU A 165 2.80 -15.16 -3.67
N LYS A 166 2.83 -16.47 -3.38
CA LYS A 166 2.07 -17.47 -4.15
C LYS A 166 0.57 -17.19 -4.13
N VAL A 167 0.02 -16.84 -2.97
CA VAL A 167 -1.40 -16.48 -2.82
C VAL A 167 -1.73 -15.23 -3.64
N THR A 168 -0.91 -14.19 -3.58
CA THR A 168 -1.13 -12.96 -4.34
C THR A 168 -1.04 -13.17 -5.84
N VAL A 169 -0.05 -13.96 -6.31
CA VAL A 169 0.05 -14.32 -7.73
C VAL A 169 -1.19 -15.10 -8.18
N PHE A 170 -1.64 -16.07 -7.39
CA PHE A 170 -2.81 -16.86 -7.73
C PHE A 170 -4.08 -16.00 -7.74
N ALA A 171 -4.26 -15.13 -6.77
CA ALA A 171 -5.37 -14.18 -6.75
C ALA A 171 -5.33 -13.21 -7.95
N GLY A 172 -4.16 -12.65 -8.27
CA GLY A 172 -3.99 -11.76 -9.43
C GLY A 172 -4.24 -12.47 -10.76
N LEU A 173 -3.76 -13.70 -10.93
CA LEU A 173 -4.07 -14.50 -12.11
C LEU A 173 -5.57 -14.83 -12.21
N THR A 174 -6.22 -15.11 -11.08
CA THR A 174 -7.67 -15.31 -11.04
C THR A 174 -8.41 -14.07 -11.51
N ASN A 175 -8.00 -12.88 -11.06
CA ASN A 175 -8.58 -11.61 -11.52
C ASN A 175 -8.42 -11.44 -13.04
N VAL A 176 -7.19 -11.52 -13.57
CA VAL A 176 -6.92 -11.33 -15.00
C VAL A 176 -7.68 -12.34 -15.88
N VAL A 177 -7.71 -13.61 -15.48
CA VAL A 177 -8.44 -14.65 -16.23
C VAL A 177 -9.94 -14.41 -16.18
N LEU A 178 -10.48 -14.00 -15.04
CA LEU A 178 -11.90 -13.71 -14.91
C LEU A 178 -12.30 -12.41 -15.61
N ASP A 179 -11.45 -11.37 -15.62
CA ASP A 179 -11.67 -10.17 -16.42
C ASP A 179 -11.74 -10.52 -17.91
N PHE A 180 -10.79 -11.33 -18.39
CA PHE A 180 -10.85 -11.81 -19.77
C PHE A 180 -12.14 -12.59 -20.06
N LEU A 181 -12.55 -13.49 -19.17
CA LEU A 181 -13.75 -14.31 -19.35
C LEU A 181 -15.05 -13.51 -19.21
N LEU A 182 -15.18 -12.70 -18.15
CA LEU A 182 -16.45 -12.04 -17.79
C LEU A 182 -16.64 -10.68 -18.50
N VAL A 183 -15.54 -10.02 -18.89
CA VAL A 183 -15.62 -8.71 -19.55
C VAL A 183 -15.47 -8.84 -21.06
N TYR A 184 -14.50 -9.64 -21.54
CA TYR A 184 -14.20 -9.75 -22.96
C TYR A 184 -15.00 -10.88 -23.65
N VAL A 185 -15.04 -12.09 -23.08
CA VAL A 185 -15.71 -13.26 -23.70
C VAL A 185 -17.23 -13.25 -23.43
N LEU A 186 -17.61 -13.03 -22.16
CA LEU A 186 -19.00 -13.05 -21.71
C LEU A 186 -19.48 -11.63 -21.36
N PRO A 187 -19.69 -10.71 -22.25
CA PRO A 187 -19.75 -9.26 -22.05
C PRO A 187 -20.69 -8.80 -20.91
N PHE A 188 -20.36 -9.18 -19.67
CA PHE A 188 -21.08 -8.76 -18.46
C PHE A 188 -20.75 -7.31 -18.07
N GLY A 189 -19.91 -6.63 -18.86
CA GLY A 189 -19.59 -5.23 -18.66
C GLY A 189 -18.92 -4.96 -17.31
N LEU A 190 -19.30 -3.85 -16.68
CA LEU A 190 -18.75 -3.42 -15.39
C LEU A 190 -19.04 -4.42 -14.25
N ALA A 191 -20.18 -5.11 -14.28
CA ALA A 191 -20.48 -6.14 -13.30
C ALA A 191 -19.51 -7.34 -13.41
N GLY A 192 -19.09 -7.69 -14.64
CA GLY A 192 -18.07 -8.72 -14.88
C GLY A 192 -16.73 -8.39 -14.22
N ALA A 193 -16.23 -7.17 -14.40
CA ALA A 193 -15.01 -6.68 -13.77
C ALA A 193 -15.12 -6.67 -12.22
N ALA A 194 -16.24 -6.18 -11.69
CA ALA A 194 -16.49 -6.21 -10.26
C ALA A 194 -16.49 -7.65 -9.70
N LEU A 195 -17.13 -8.59 -10.38
CA LEU A 195 -17.15 -10.01 -9.97
C LEU A 195 -15.77 -10.66 -10.05
N ALA A 196 -14.98 -10.36 -11.07
CA ALA A 196 -13.59 -10.83 -11.18
C ALA A 196 -12.75 -10.37 -9.99
N THR A 197 -12.90 -9.11 -9.61
CA THR A 197 -12.24 -8.54 -8.43
C THR A 197 -12.70 -9.20 -7.13
N VAL A 198 -14.01 -9.40 -6.94
CA VAL A 198 -14.58 -10.09 -5.77
C VAL A 198 -14.04 -11.51 -5.63
N LEU A 199 -14.01 -12.28 -6.71
CA LEU A 199 -13.52 -13.66 -6.70
C LEU A 199 -12.01 -13.72 -6.44
N SER A 200 -11.25 -12.81 -7.00
CA SER A 200 -9.82 -12.65 -6.71
C SER A 200 -9.56 -12.35 -5.21
N GLN A 201 -10.32 -11.42 -4.64
CA GLN A 201 -10.24 -11.10 -3.20
C GLN A 201 -10.65 -12.29 -2.34
N ALA A 202 -11.67 -13.05 -2.75
CA ALA A 202 -12.08 -14.28 -2.05
C ALA A 202 -10.95 -15.31 -2.04
N VAL A 203 -10.27 -15.52 -3.16
CA VAL A 203 -9.09 -16.39 -3.24
C VAL A 203 -7.97 -15.90 -2.33
N GLY A 204 -7.66 -14.59 -2.40
CA GLY A 204 -6.61 -13.96 -1.59
C GLY A 204 -6.86 -13.99 -0.09
N ALA A 205 -8.12 -14.04 0.35
CA ALA A 205 -8.50 -14.14 1.75
C ALA A 205 -8.70 -15.60 2.20
N ALA A 206 -9.39 -16.43 1.41
CA ALA A 206 -9.77 -17.79 1.82
C ALA A 206 -8.56 -18.73 1.94
N ILE A 207 -7.57 -18.62 1.04
CA ILE A 207 -6.39 -19.49 1.09
C ILE A 207 -5.58 -19.28 2.39
N PRO A 208 -5.19 -18.04 2.79
CA PRO A 208 -4.52 -17.83 4.07
C PRO A 208 -5.40 -18.18 5.27
N LEU A 209 -6.70 -17.87 5.21
CA LEU A 209 -7.64 -18.22 6.28
C LEU A 209 -7.68 -19.74 6.50
N ALA A 210 -7.82 -20.53 5.44
CA ALA A 210 -7.79 -21.97 5.50
C ALA A 210 -6.45 -22.53 6.01
N TYR A 211 -5.34 -21.87 5.62
CA TYR A 211 -3.99 -22.23 6.08
C TYR A 211 -3.85 -22.04 7.59
N PHE A 212 -4.29 -20.91 8.15
CA PHE A 212 -4.19 -20.63 9.58
C PHE A 212 -5.22 -21.36 10.44
N LEU A 213 -6.34 -21.82 9.87
CA LEU A 213 -7.32 -22.66 10.56
C LEU A 213 -6.85 -24.10 10.72
N ARG A 214 -6.00 -24.58 9.82
CA ARG A 214 -5.43 -25.94 9.90
C ARG A 214 -4.17 -25.96 10.76
N GLU A 215 -3.78 -27.16 11.19
CA GLU A 215 -2.46 -27.34 11.78
C GLU A 215 -1.38 -26.97 10.76
N ASN A 216 -0.49 -26.08 11.16
CA ASN A 216 0.59 -25.57 10.33
C ASN A 216 1.89 -25.51 11.12
N ASP A 217 3.00 -25.34 10.41
CA ASP A 217 4.36 -25.30 10.96
C ASP A 217 4.83 -23.89 11.34
N THR A 218 3.90 -22.92 11.46
CA THR A 218 4.23 -21.52 11.75
C THR A 218 3.94 -21.16 13.21
N PRO A 219 4.51 -20.06 13.74
CA PRO A 219 4.20 -19.58 15.07
C PRO A 219 2.77 -19.06 15.22
N LEU A 220 2.06 -18.81 14.10
CA LEU A 220 0.70 -18.27 14.11
C LEU A 220 -0.33 -19.34 13.73
N ARG A 221 -1.38 -19.42 14.53
CA ARG A 221 -2.56 -20.26 14.30
C ARG A 221 -3.82 -19.52 14.71
N LEU A 222 -4.90 -19.72 13.97
CA LEU A 222 -6.22 -19.26 14.37
C LEU A 222 -6.79 -20.19 15.44
N GLY A 223 -7.24 -19.60 16.52
CA GLY A 223 -7.85 -20.29 17.64
C GLY A 223 -8.96 -19.45 18.28
N ARG A 224 -9.17 -19.62 19.58
CA ARG A 224 -10.13 -18.80 20.31
C ARG A 224 -9.62 -17.35 20.39
N PRO A 225 -10.38 -16.36 19.91
CA PRO A 225 -9.99 -14.95 20.00
C PRO A 225 -9.93 -14.52 21.46
N CYS A 226 -8.87 -13.82 21.85
CA CYS A 226 -8.76 -13.14 23.12
C CYS A 226 -9.16 -11.67 22.91
N PHE A 227 -10.39 -11.30 23.30
CA PHE A 227 -10.89 -9.94 23.13
C PHE A 227 -10.23 -9.00 24.15
N ASP A 228 -9.11 -8.41 23.76
CA ASP A 228 -8.41 -7.36 24.49
C ASP A 228 -8.48 -6.03 23.72
N LEU A 229 -9.33 -5.13 24.20
CA LEU A 229 -9.50 -3.80 23.61
C LEU A 229 -8.21 -2.96 23.65
N ARG A 230 -7.32 -3.21 24.61
CA ARG A 230 -6.03 -2.51 24.69
C ARG A 230 -5.09 -2.98 23.59
N ALA A 231 -5.08 -4.29 23.32
CA ALA A 231 -4.30 -4.86 22.22
C ALA A 231 -4.85 -4.36 20.86
N LEU A 232 -6.16 -4.32 20.68
CA LEU A 232 -6.79 -3.75 19.49
C LEU A 232 -6.41 -2.28 19.29
N TRP A 233 -6.56 -1.45 20.35
CA TRP A 233 -6.19 -0.05 20.29
C TRP A 233 -4.72 0.16 19.94
N ARG A 234 -3.83 -0.63 20.54
CA ARG A 234 -2.40 -0.61 20.22
C ARG A 234 -2.14 -0.99 18.76
N ALA A 235 -2.79 -2.02 18.24
CA ALA A 235 -2.66 -2.41 16.84
C ALA A 235 -3.14 -1.29 15.91
N CYS A 236 -4.29 -0.67 16.19
CA CYS A 236 -4.82 0.44 15.40
C CYS A 236 -3.89 1.67 15.46
N CYS A 237 -3.44 2.08 16.65
CA CYS A 237 -2.50 3.20 16.78
C CYS A 237 -1.19 2.92 16.04
N ASN A 238 -0.69 1.69 16.14
CA ASN A 238 0.57 1.30 15.53
C ASN A 238 0.51 1.23 14.00
N GLY A 239 -0.64 0.88 13.44
CA GLY A 239 -0.86 0.86 11.99
C GLY A 239 -1.53 2.11 11.43
N SER A 240 -1.78 3.14 12.25
CA SER A 240 -2.45 4.37 11.81
C SER A 240 -1.69 5.11 10.71
N SER A 241 -0.37 4.93 10.62
CA SER A 241 0.47 5.43 9.53
C SER A 241 0.01 4.95 8.15
N GLU A 242 -0.40 3.68 8.04
CA GLU A 242 -0.91 3.11 6.79
C GLU A 242 -2.29 3.68 6.43
N MET A 243 -3.17 3.82 7.42
CA MET A 243 -4.49 4.42 7.20
C MET A 243 -4.35 5.87 6.74
N VAL A 244 -3.51 6.66 7.41
CA VAL A 244 -3.24 8.06 7.03
C VAL A 244 -2.65 8.14 5.62
N SER A 245 -1.69 7.29 5.28
CA SER A 245 -1.08 7.28 3.94
C SER A 245 -2.10 6.97 2.84
N ASN A 246 -2.96 5.98 3.04
CA ASN A 246 -3.98 5.60 2.05
C ASN A 246 -5.06 6.68 1.88
N LEU A 247 -5.57 7.27 2.98
CA LEU A 247 -6.56 8.33 2.93
C LEU A 247 -6.00 9.61 2.30
N SER A 248 -4.79 9.99 2.69
CA SER A 248 -4.11 11.18 2.15
C SER A 248 -3.77 11.03 0.66
N GLY A 249 -3.40 9.81 0.23
CA GLY A 249 -3.06 9.54 -1.17
C GLY A 249 -4.19 9.90 -2.14
N SER A 250 -5.43 9.57 -1.81
CA SER A 250 -6.60 9.92 -2.62
C SER A 250 -6.82 11.42 -2.68
N LEU A 251 -6.74 12.13 -1.54
CA LEU A 251 -6.89 13.59 -1.47
C LEU A 251 -5.80 14.30 -2.29
N VAL A 252 -4.57 13.86 -2.13
CA VAL A 252 -3.41 14.42 -2.83
C VAL A 252 -3.51 14.19 -4.34
N GLY A 253 -3.96 13.01 -4.77
CA GLY A 253 -4.20 12.73 -6.20
C GLY A 253 -5.22 13.68 -6.83
N ILE A 254 -6.32 13.96 -6.13
CA ILE A 254 -7.32 14.96 -6.58
C ILE A 254 -6.67 16.34 -6.70
N LEU A 255 -5.87 16.74 -5.70
CA LEU A 255 -5.23 18.05 -5.67
C LEU A 255 -4.21 18.21 -6.82
N TYR A 256 -3.45 17.15 -7.15
CA TYR A 256 -2.58 17.13 -8.33
C TYR A 256 -3.36 17.38 -9.61
N ASN A 257 -4.45 16.64 -9.83
CA ASN A 257 -5.27 16.78 -11.03
C ASN A 257 -5.87 18.19 -11.16
N VAL A 258 -6.34 18.78 -10.06
CA VAL A 258 -6.88 20.16 -10.05
C VAL A 258 -5.81 21.18 -10.43
N GLN A 259 -4.62 21.07 -9.84
CA GLN A 259 -3.51 22.00 -10.13
C GLN A 259 -2.98 21.83 -11.57
N LEU A 260 -2.83 20.59 -12.02
CA LEU A 260 -2.35 20.31 -13.38
C LEU A 260 -3.34 20.77 -14.45
N MET A 261 -4.65 20.55 -14.21
CA MET A 261 -5.69 21.05 -15.10
C MET A 261 -5.68 22.57 -15.20
N ALA A 262 -5.39 23.28 -14.10
CA ALA A 262 -5.33 24.74 -14.09
C ALA A 262 -4.08 25.30 -14.82
N ILE A 263 -2.95 24.59 -14.81
CA ILE A 263 -1.66 25.10 -15.34
C ILE A 263 -1.36 24.57 -16.74
N ALA A 264 -1.57 23.28 -16.98
CA ALA A 264 -1.19 22.59 -18.23
C ALA A 264 -2.33 21.80 -18.86
N GLN A 265 -3.58 22.01 -18.41
CA GLN A 265 -4.77 21.40 -18.95
C GLN A 265 -4.66 19.86 -19.03
N GLU A 266 -5.17 19.24 -20.09
CA GLU A 266 -5.23 17.78 -20.27
C GLU A 266 -3.82 17.16 -20.43
N ASP A 267 -2.86 17.89 -20.99
CA ASP A 267 -1.49 17.42 -21.19
C ASP A 267 -0.77 17.22 -19.85
N GLY A 268 -0.96 18.13 -18.90
CA GLY A 268 -0.38 18.00 -17.56
C GLY A 268 -0.93 16.78 -16.82
N VAL A 269 -2.25 16.54 -16.92
CA VAL A 269 -2.91 15.38 -16.31
C VAL A 269 -2.43 14.08 -16.97
N SER A 270 -2.27 14.07 -18.30
CA SER A 270 -1.77 12.92 -19.05
C SER A 270 -0.34 12.57 -18.69
N ALA A 271 0.56 13.57 -18.61
CA ALA A 271 1.93 13.37 -18.14
C ALA A 271 1.99 12.82 -16.71
N TYR A 272 1.14 13.33 -15.81
CA TYR A 272 1.02 12.82 -14.44
C TYR A 272 0.55 11.36 -14.40
N GLY A 273 -0.35 10.96 -15.28
CA GLY A 273 -0.76 9.56 -15.42
C GLY A 273 0.43 8.63 -15.69
N VAL A 274 1.33 9.00 -16.60
CA VAL A 274 2.55 8.24 -16.89
C VAL A 274 3.48 8.19 -15.66
N LEU A 275 3.65 9.33 -14.96
CA LEU A 275 4.44 9.37 -13.73
C LEU A 275 3.90 8.39 -12.67
N MET A 276 2.58 8.32 -12.52
CA MET A 276 1.95 7.45 -11.52
C MET A 276 2.24 5.97 -11.77
N TYR A 277 2.28 5.51 -13.02
CA TYR A 277 2.65 4.11 -13.32
C TYR A 277 4.08 3.79 -12.87
N VAL A 278 5.03 4.70 -13.12
CA VAL A 278 6.42 4.55 -12.67
C VAL A 278 6.49 4.58 -11.14
N ASP A 279 5.80 5.54 -10.53
CA ASP A 279 5.74 5.73 -9.08
C ASP A 279 5.19 4.48 -8.36
N PHE A 280 4.11 3.89 -8.86
CA PHE A 280 3.52 2.67 -8.28
C PHE A 280 4.51 1.51 -8.25
N ILE A 281 5.23 1.26 -9.34
CA ILE A 281 6.19 0.15 -9.43
C ILE A 281 7.36 0.39 -8.47
N PHE A 282 7.89 1.60 -8.39
CA PHE A 282 9.04 1.92 -7.56
C PHE A 282 8.68 1.95 -6.07
N LYS A 283 7.52 2.52 -5.73
CA LYS A 283 6.99 2.49 -4.37
C LYS A 283 6.69 1.09 -3.88
N ALA A 284 6.24 0.20 -4.76
CA ALA A 284 5.95 -1.20 -4.42
C ALA A 284 7.17 -1.91 -3.81
N PHE A 285 8.39 -1.59 -4.24
CA PHE A 285 9.60 -2.13 -3.63
C PHE A 285 9.71 -1.75 -2.15
N PHE A 286 9.61 -0.47 -1.84
CA PHE A 286 9.79 0.03 -0.47
C PHE A 286 8.65 -0.43 0.46
N PHE A 287 7.42 -0.47 -0.03
CA PHE A 287 6.29 -1.01 0.73
C PHE A 287 6.45 -2.51 0.98
N GLY A 288 6.82 -3.30 -0.03
CA GLY A 288 7.04 -4.73 0.12
C GLY A 288 8.19 -5.05 1.08
N TYR A 289 9.27 -4.28 1.01
CA TYR A 289 10.38 -4.36 1.95
C TYR A 289 9.91 -4.07 3.39
N SER A 290 9.15 -2.99 3.57
CA SER A 290 8.63 -2.56 4.87
C SER A 290 7.68 -3.58 5.49
N ILE A 291 6.75 -4.17 4.71
CA ILE A 291 5.83 -5.22 5.17
C ILE A 291 6.61 -6.41 5.76
N ALA A 292 7.70 -6.81 5.12
CA ALA A 292 8.50 -7.95 5.59
C ALA A 292 9.42 -7.60 6.77
N VAL A 293 9.99 -6.40 6.80
CA VAL A 293 10.95 -5.99 7.85
C VAL A 293 10.25 -5.62 9.16
N THR A 294 9.05 -5.04 9.11
CA THR A 294 8.29 -4.63 10.30
C THR A 294 8.15 -5.75 11.34
N PRO A 295 7.71 -6.98 11.03
CA PRO A 295 7.64 -8.05 12.01
C PRO A 295 9.02 -8.52 12.50
N VAL A 296 10.08 -8.45 11.68
CA VAL A 296 11.44 -8.78 12.12
C VAL A 296 11.91 -7.79 13.20
N VAL A 297 11.71 -6.50 12.98
CA VAL A 297 12.01 -5.45 13.96
C VAL A 297 11.17 -5.65 15.23
N GLY A 298 9.87 -5.92 15.08
CA GLY A 298 8.96 -6.15 16.20
C GLY A 298 9.37 -7.33 17.06
N TYR A 299 9.76 -8.44 16.44
CA TYR A 299 10.24 -9.62 17.16
C TYR A 299 11.50 -9.33 17.99
N HIS A 300 12.54 -8.74 17.38
CA HIS A 300 13.78 -8.44 18.06
C HIS A 300 13.60 -7.35 19.13
N TYR A 301 12.67 -6.43 18.95
CA TYR A 301 12.28 -5.47 19.98
C TYR A 301 11.63 -6.19 21.18
N GLY A 302 10.69 -7.10 20.94
CA GLY A 302 10.08 -7.92 21.99
C GLY A 302 11.08 -8.80 22.72
N ALA A 303 12.03 -9.39 21.99
CA ALA A 303 13.11 -10.22 22.53
C ALA A 303 14.23 -9.42 23.21
N GLN A 304 14.16 -8.10 23.28
CA GLN A 304 15.19 -7.19 23.82
C GLN A 304 16.57 -7.36 23.15
N ASN A 305 16.59 -7.78 21.88
CA ASN A 305 17.82 -7.98 21.10
C ASN A 305 18.25 -6.68 20.42
N HIS A 306 18.80 -5.77 21.21
CA HIS A 306 19.22 -4.44 20.75
C HIS A 306 20.36 -4.49 19.71
N ALA A 307 21.24 -5.48 19.80
CA ALA A 307 22.32 -5.66 18.83
C ALA A 307 21.77 -5.93 17.42
N GLU A 308 20.73 -6.79 17.33
CA GLU A 308 20.11 -7.09 16.05
C GLU A 308 19.27 -5.92 15.55
N LEU A 309 18.56 -5.18 16.41
CA LEU A 309 17.84 -3.96 16.04
C LEU A 309 18.77 -2.93 15.38
N LYS A 310 19.92 -2.68 15.98
CA LYS A 310 20.93 -1.78 15.42
C LYS A 310 21.47 -2.28 14.08
N SER A 311 21.71 -3.58 13.98
CA SER A 311 22.14 -4.25 12.74
C SER A 311 21.13 -4.14 11.63
N LEU A 312 19.84 -4.39 11.93
CA LEU A 312 18.71 -4.29 11.00
C LEU A 312 18.54 -2.85 10.50
N LEU A 313 18.54 -1.86 11.40
CA LEU A 313 18.47 -0.45 11.03
C LEU A 313 19.58 -0.08 10.04
N ARG A 314 20.85 -0.39 10.38
CA ARG A 314 22.00 -0.08 9.51
C ARG A 314 21.89 -0.76 8.15
N LYS A 315 21.58 -2.06 8.12
CA LYS A 315 21.46 -2.83 6.88
C LYS A 315 20.33 -2.33 6.01
N SER A 316 19.18 -2.05 6.61
CA SER A 316 18.03 -1.52 5.88
C SER A 316 18.28 -0.14 5.29
N LEU A 317 18.96 0.74 6.03
CA LEU A 317 19.35 2.05 5.49
C LEU A 317 20.29 1.91 4.30
N ILE A 318 21.29 1.01 4.37
CA ILE A 318 22.21 0.76 3.24
C ILE A 318 21.45 0.18 2.02
N ILE A 319 20.56 -0.78 2.23
CA ILE A 319 19.72 -1.34 1.14
C ILE A 319 18.87 -0.22 0.54
N THR A 320 18.25 0.62 1.37
CA THR A 320 17.43 1.76 0.90
C THR A 320 18.26 2.72 0.06
N VAL A 321 19.49 3.10 0.48
CA VAL A 321 20.40 3.95 -0.32
C VAL A 321 20.67 3.32 -1.68
N LEU A 322 21.12 2.07 -1.70
CA LEU A 322 21.49 1.39 -2.95
C LEU A 322 20.31 1.29 -3.92
N VAL A 323 19.14 0.90 -3.41
CA VAL A 323 17.93 0.79 -4.23
C VAL A 323 17.45 2.15 -4.72
N SER A 324 17.46 3.16 -3.86
CA SER A 324 17.09 4.53 -4.23
C SER A 324 17.98 5.08 -5.36
N LEU A 325 19.29 4.87 -5.28
CA LEU A 325 20.22 5.27 -6.34
C LEU A 325 19.95 4.54 -7.66
N VAL A 326 19.74 3.22 -7.61
CA VAL A 326 19.42 2.43 -8.80
C VAL A 326 18.09 2.87 -9.42
N MET A 327 17.06 3.05 -8.62
CA MET A 327 15.73 3.48 -9.10
C MET A 327 15.75 4.88 -9.70
N THR A 328 16.41 5.82 -9.04
CA THR A 328 16.56 7.19 -9.58
C THR A 328 17.34 7.18 -10.89
N GLY A 329 18.47 6.47 -10.94
CA GLY A 329 19.25 6.32 -12.17
C GLY A 329 18.44 5.67 -13.30
N ALA A 330 17.72 4.59 -13.00
CA ALA A 330 16.85 3.92 -13.97
C ALA A 330 15.74 4.84 -14.47
N SER A 331 15.03 5.54 -13.57
CA SER A 331 13.93 6.43 -13.95
C SER A 331 14.41 7.62 -14.80
N VAL A 332 15.54 8.23 -14.47
CA VAL A 332 16.11 9.34 -15.24
C VAL A 332 16.58 8.89 -16.63
N THR A 333 17.25 7.73 -16.71
CA THR A 333 17.77 7.20 -17.98
C THR A 333 16.67 6.65 -18.89
N LEU A 334 15.64 6.05 -18.32
CA LEU A 334 14.51 5.47 -19.05
C LEU A 334 13.37 6.48 -19.28
N ALA A 335 13.50 7.74 -18.86
CA ALA A 335 12.46 8.77 -19.00
C ALA A 335 12.00 8.94 -20.45
N GLY A 336 12.95 9.00 -21.42
CA GLY A 336 12.65 9.06 -22.85
C GLY A 336 11.90 7.81 -23.35
N PRO A 337 12.49 6.61 -23.25
CA PRO A 337 11.80 5.37 -23.65
C PRO A 337 10.43 5.14 -22.99
N ILE A 338 10.25 5.56 -21.73
CA ILE A 338 8.93 5.49 -21.06
C ILE A 338 7.96 6.47 -21.71
N ALA A 339 8.37 7.72 -21.96
CA ALA A 339 7.52 8.69 -22.62
C ALA A 339 7.18 8.27 -24.06
N ASP A 340 8.14 7.72 -24.83
CA ASP A 340 7.89 7.15 -26.16
C ASP A 340 6.80 6.10 -26.15
N LEU A 341 6.82 5.21 -25.14
CA LEU A 341 5.86 4.12 -25.00
C LEU A 341 4.41 4.61 -24.76
N PHE A 342 4.25 5.65 -23.93
CA PHE A 342 2.92 6.09 -23.48
C PHE A 342 2.37 7.27 -24.28
N VAL A 343 3.25 8.21 -24.69
CA VAL A 343 2.86 9.51 -25.27
C VAL A 343 3.69 9.90 -26.50
N GLY A 344 4.35 8.94 -27.15
CA GLY A 344 5.18 9.17 -28.34
C GLY A 344 4.43 9.68 -29.58
N TYR A 345 3.10 9.74 -29.54
CA TYR A 345 2.25 10.27 -30.60
C TYR A 345 2.17 11.80 -30.60
N ASP A 346 2.58 12.49 -29.53
CA ASP A 346 2.57 13.95 -29.38
C ASP A 346 3.91 14.44 -28.84
N ALA A 347 4.65 15.21 -29.62
CA ALA A 347 5.99 15.65 -29.27
C ALA A 347 6.00 16.62 -28.07
N ALA A 348 5.01 17.50 -27.94
CA ALA A 348 4.94 18.44 -26.82
C ALA A 348 4.66 17.74 -25.49
N LEU A 349 3.69 16.81 -25.50
CA LEU A 349 3.35 15.99 -24.35
C LEU A 349 4.51 15.03 -23.98
N HIS A 350 5.22 14.49 -24.99
CA HIS A 350 6.42 13.67 -24.77
C HIS A 350 7.49 14.44 -24.02
N ASP A 351 7.86 15.64 -24.49
CA ASP A 351 8.91 16.47 -23.87
C ASP A 351 8.52 16.90 -22.44
N MET A 352 7.24 17.24 -22.23
CA MET A 352 6.69 17.52 -20.90
C MET A 352 6.82 16.30 -19.98
N THR A 353 6.47 15.11 -20.46
CA THR A 353 6.51 13.85 -19.69
C THR A 353 7.96 13.48 -19.33
N VAL A 354 8.90 13.61 -20.26
CA VAL A 354 10.33 13.37 -20.00
C VAL A 354 10.86 14.32 -18.93
N ASN A 355 10.54 15.62 -19.05
CA ASN A 355 10.93 16.61 -18.05
C ASN A 355 10.33 16.30 -16.68
N ALA A 356 9.02 15.99 -16.63
CA ALA A 356 8.30 15.61 -15.43
C ALA A 356 8.93 14.38 -14.76
N LEU A 357 9.20 13.30 -15.51
CA LEU A 357 9.84 12.08 -15.02
C LEU A 357 11.23 12.38 -14.42
N ARG A 358 12.06 13.18 -15.09
CA ARG A 358 13.40 13.53 -14.60
C ARG A 358 13.35 14.31 -13.28
N ILE A 359 12.46 15.30 -13.16
CA ILE A 359 12.31 16.09 -11.93
C ILE A 359 11.75 15.21 -10.81
N TYR A 360 10.69 14.44 -11.10
CA TYR A 360 10.03 13.59 -10.12
C TYR A 360 10.94 12.47 -9.60
N SER A 361 11.80 11.93 -10.46
CA SER A 361 12.72 10.83 -10.12
C SER A 361 13.67 11.16 -8.96
N VAL A 362 13.95 12.44 -8.72
CA VAL A 362 14.76 12.88 -7.58
C VAL A 362 14.11 12.51 -6.25
N SER A 363 12.77 12.43 -6.21
CA SER A 363 12.04 12.00 -5.00
C SER A 363 12.40 10.58 -4.56
N PHE A 364 12.75 9.69 -5.49
CA PHE A 364 13.11 8.30 -5.17
C PHE A 364 14.39 8.20 -4.35
N LEU A 365 15.28 9.22 -4.36
CA LEU A 365 16.45 9.24 -3.49
C LEU A 365 16.10 9.29 -2.00
N VAL A 366 15.00 9.95 -1.65
CA VAL A 366 14.63 10.22 -0.26
C VAL A 366 13.40 9.43 0.20
N PHE A 367 12.54 9.05 -0.72
CA PHE A 367 11.26 8.39 -0.48
C PHE A 367 11.38 7.10 0.36
N GLY A 368 12.33 6.25 -0.01
CA GLY A 368 12.55 4.96 0.67
C GLY A 368 12.92 5.10 2.15
N PHE A 369 13.64 6.16 2.52
CA PHE A 369 14.01 6.42 3.90
C PHE A 369 12.80 6.74 4.78
N ASN A 370 11.85 7.49 4.27
CA ASN A 370 10.66 7.89 5.02
C ASN A 370 9.70 6.71 5.19
N ILE A 371 9.52 5.89 4.14
CA ILE A 371 8.71 4.66 4.24
C ILE A 371 9.34 3.70 5.23
N PHE A 372 10.64 3.43 5.10
CA PHE A 372 11.34 2.54 6.02
C PHE A 372 11.36 3.09 7.45
N GLY A 373 11.59 4.40 7.64
CA GLY A 373 11.57 5.03 8.95
C GLY A 373 10.23 4.88 9.66
N SER A 374 9.12 5.13 8.95
CA SER A 374 7.76 4.89 9.45
C SER A 374 7.56 3.42 9.83
N ALA A 375 7.93 2.49 8.93
CA ALA A 375 7.81 1.05 9.16
C ALA A 375 8.68 0.55 10.31
N PHE A 376 9.86 1.14 10.51
CA PHE A 376 10.74 0.81 11.63
C PHE A 376 10.12 1.21 12.96
N PHE A 377 9.53 2.41 13.07
CA PHE A 377 8.80 2.82 14.27
C PHE A 377 7.54 1.97 14.50
N THR A 378 6.82 1.59 13.44
CA THR A 378 5.73 0.61 13.53
C THR A 378 6.24 -0.72 14.12
N GLY A 379 7.38 -1.23 13.65
CA GLY A 379 8.02 -2.42 14.20
C GLY A 379 8.39 -2.28 15.68
N LEU A 380 8.89 -1.13 16.09
CA LEU A 380 9.17 -0.81 17.51
C LEU A 380 7.89 -0.61 18.34
N ASN A 381 6.70 -0.74 17.75
CA ASN A 381 5.42 -0.45 18.38
C ASN A 381 5.30 1.01 18.88
N ASP A 382 5.96 1.94 18.19
CA ASP A 382 5.79 3.38 18.37
C ASP A 382 4.93 3.96 17.24
N GLY A 383 3.63 3.66 17.29
CA GLY A 383 2.67 4.09 16.28
C GLY A 383 2.53 5.60 16.17
N THR A 384 2.82 6.34 17.25
CA THR A 384 2.75 7.80 17.26
C THR A 384 3.79 8.42 16.33
N ASP A 385 5.05 7.99 16.44
CA ASP A 385 6.14 8.50 15.61
C ASP A 385 5.97 8.04 14.16
N SER A 386 5.52 6.80 13.94
CA SER A 386 5.19 6.28 12.61
C SER A 386 4.06 7.09 11.95
N ALA A 387 2.96 7.34 12.66
CA ALA A 387 1.85 8.14 12.17
C ALA A 387 2.25 9.60 11.89
N LEU A 388 3.09 10.19 12.75
CA LEU A 388 3.60 11.54 12.56
C LEU A 388 4.40 11.67 11.26
N ILE A 389 5.31 10.74 10.99
CA ILE A 389 6.08 10.70 9.73
C ILE A 389 5.12 10.61 8.53
N SER A 390 4.17 9.69 8.57
CA SER A 390 3.22 9.49 7.46
C SER A 390 2.31 10.69 7.26
N PHE A 391 1.78 11.28 8.34
CA PHE A 391 0.91 12.46 8.28
C PHE A 391 1.61 13.69 7.70
N LEU A 392 2.82 13.98 8.21
CA LEU A 392 3.60 15.10 7.70
C LEU A 392 3.99 14.89 6.24
N ARG A 393 4.39 13.67 5.88
CA ARG A 393 4.80 13.31 4.53
C ARG A 393 3.69 13.47 3.51
N THR A 394 2.57 12.75 3.76
CA THR A 394 1.53 12.57 2.73
C THR A 394 0.47 13.67 2.76
N LEU A 395 0.25 14.34 3.87
CA LEU A 395 -0.77 15.37 3.96
C LEU A 395 -0.14 16.76 4.08
N VAL A 396 0.62 17.04 5.14
CA VAL A 396 1.04 18.42 5.44
C VAL A 396 2.03 18.94 4.39
N PHE A 397 3.17 18.30 4.23
CA PHE A 397 4.23 18.80 3.36
C PHE A 397 3.87 18.64 1.89
N GLN A 398 3.18 17.55 1.51
CA GLN A 398 2.83 17.32 0.12
C GLN A 398 1.73 18.28 -0.34
N VAL A 399 0.69 18.51 0.45
CA VAL A 399 -0.36 19.50 0.14
C VAL A 399 0.23 20.90 0.09
N ALA A 400 1.07 21.28 1.07
CA ALA A 400 1.73 22.57 1.07
C ALA A 400 2.61 22.76 -0.17
N ALA A 401 3.39 21.75 -0.54
CA ALA A 401 4.27 21.82 -1.70
C ALA A 401 3.48 21.96 -3.03
N ILE A 402 2.40 21.18 -3.21
CA ILE A 402 1.54 21.24 -4.40
C ILE A 402 0.87 22.61 -4.55
N LEU A 403 0.52 23.26 -3.45
CA LEU A 403 -0.15 24.57 -3.49
C LEU A 403 0.83 25.76 -3.61
N LEU A 404 2.02 25.62 -3.06
CA LEU A 404 2.97 26.74 -2.98
C LEU A 404 4.00 26.76 -4.12
N LEU A 405 4.62 25.61 -4.44
CA LEU A 405 5.71 25.56 -5.42
C LEU A 405 5.30 25.99 -6.83
N PRO A 406 4.10 25.68 -7.34
CA PRO A 406 3.68 26.12 -8.66
C PRO A 406 3.59 27.63 -8.80
N ARG A 407 3.43 28.38 -7.71
CA ARG A 407 3.38 29.85 -7.74
C ARG A 407 4.70 30.49 -8.16
N TRP A 408 5.81 29.78 -8.00
CA TRP A 408 7.17 30.27 -8.33
C TRP A 408 7.84 29.51 -9.47
N LEU A 409 7.44 28.25 -9.69
CA LEU A 409 8.10 27.33 -10.62
C LEU A 409 7.13 26.76 -11.68
N ASP A 410 5.92 27.31 -11.77
CA ASP A 410 4.87 26.83 -12.67
C ASP A 410 4.72 25.31 -12.61
N ILE A 411 4.59 24.63 -13.74
CA ILE A 411 4.42 23.18 -13.83
C ILE A 411 5.58 22.39 -13.18
N ASN A 412 6.81 22.90 -13.25
CA ASN A 412 7.96 22.26 -12.63
C ASN A 412 7.83 22.22 -11.09
N GLY A 413 7.13 23.21 -10.51
CA GLY A 413 6.79 23.22 -9.10
C GLY A 413 5.90 22.05 -8.70
N ILE A 414 4.98 21.62 -9.57
CA ILE A 414 4.15 20.44 -9.35
C ILE A 414 4.99 19.16 -9.35
N TRP A 415 5.88 19.01 -10.34
CA TRP A 415 6.77 17.84 -10.43
C TRP A 415 7.75 17.76 -9.26
N LEU A 416 8.20 18.91 -8.75
CA LEU A 416 9.12 19.00 -7.62
C LEU A 416 8.41 18.81 -6.25
N ALA A 417 7.09 18.94 -6.19
CA ALA A 417 6.34 18.95 -4.93
C ALA A 417 6.58 17.69 -4.08
N VAL A 418 6.62 16.51 -4.69
CA VAL A 418 6.90 15.25 -3.97
C VAL A 418 8.33 15.28 -3.42
N THR A 419 9.31 15.69 -4.21
CA THR A 419 10.71 15.77 -3.77
C THR A 419 10.87 16.71 -2.57
N ALA A 420 10.22 17.87 -2.60
CA ALA A 420 10.25 18.83 -1.50
C ALA A 420 9.59 18.24 -0.22
N ALA A 421 8.42 17.66 -0.36
CA ALA A 421 7.69 17.03 0.75
C ALA A 421 8.50 15.89 1.38
N GLU A 422 9.06 15.01 0.57
CA GLU A 422 9.87 13.88 1.03
C GLU A 422 11.19 14.36 1.68
N SER A 423 11.81 15.42 1.16
CA SER A 423 13.02 15.98 1.75
C SER A 423 12.77 16.61 3.12
N LEU A 424 11.66 17.34 3.29
CA LEU A 424 11.25 17.87 4.58
C LEU A 424 10.91 16.75 5.56
N THR A 425 10.23 15.72 5.10
CA THR A 425 9.92 14.54 5.90
C THR A 425 11.19 13.80 6.32
N LEU A 426 12.20 13.71 5.45
CA LEU A 426 13.47 13.07 5.78
C LEU A 426 14.14 13.74 6.99
N LEU A 427 14.10 15.06 7.08
CA LEU A 427 14.61 15.78 8.24
C LEU A 427 13.88 15.36 9.53
N VAL A 428 12.55 15.22 9.47
CA VAL A 428 11.75 14.73 10.60
C VAL A 428 12.12 13.29 10.94
N THR A 429 12.17 12.41 9.94
CA THR A 429 12.48 10.98 10.11
C THR A 429 13.85 10.80 10.77
N VAL A 430 14.88 11.50 10.27
CA VAL A 430 16.24 11.44 10.84
C VAL A 430 16.27 12.00 12.25
N SER A 431 15.58 13.11 12.51
CA SER A 431 15.50 13.71 13.85
C SER A 431 14.83 12.76 14.85
N LEU A 432 13.74 12.09 14.46
CA LEU A 432 13.07 11.11 15.32
C LEU A 432 13.95 9.88 15.57
N LEU A 433 14.60 9.34 14.53
CA LEU A 433 15.54 8.24 14.68
C LEU A 433 16.68 8.62 15.62
N ALA A 434 17.24 9.83 15.52
CA ALA A 434 18.30 10.28 16.42
C ALA A 434 17.81 10.47 17.88
N ALA A 435 16.66 11.13 18.06
CA ALA A 435 16.09 11.40 19.38
C ALA A 435 15.67 10.12 20.13
N LYS A 436 15.10 9.15 19.43
CA LYS A 436 14.58 7.91 20.03
C LYS A 436 15.64 6.81 20.20
N ARG A 437 16.85 7.01 19.68
CA ARG A 437 17.94 6.03 19.76
C ARG A 437 18.21 5.55 21.18
N ARG A 438 18.21 6.47 22.16
CA ARG A 438 18.43 6.13 23.58
C ARG A 438 17.25 5.36 24.19
N LYS A 439 16.03 5.63 23.75
CA LYS A 439 14.81 4.96 24.25
C LYS A 439 14.74 3.50 23.80
N TYR A 440 15.10 3.22 22.56
CA TYR A 440 14.96 1.88 21.95
C TYR A 440 16.28 1.13 21.82
N HIS A 441 17.42 1.75 22.17
CA HIS A 441 18.75 1.15 22.18
C HIS A 441 19.22 0.55 20.85
N TYR A 442 18.83 1.16 19.72
CA TYR A 442 19.33 0.78 18.38
C TYR A 442 20.50 1.63 17.90
#